data_0895a9dbca6e857aa1f058ed152d3813
#
_entry.id   0895a9dbca6e857aa1f058ed152d3813
#
_cell.length_a   1.000
_cell.length_b   1.000
_cell.length_c   1.000
_cell.angle_alpha   90.00
_cell.angle_beta   90.00
_cell.angle_gamma   90.00
#
_symmetry.space_group_name_H-M   'P 1'
#
loop_
_entity.id
_entity.type
_entity.pdbx_description
1 polymer ?
#
loop_
_entity_poly.entity_id
_entity_poly.type
_entity_poly.pdbx_seq_one_letter_code
_entity_poly.pdbx_strand_id
1 'polypeptide(L)'
;MFKAVWSIGRDRFDRIEALRRAAGACPQCISDGKDAYAGHVYVCEETGEPIAAGRMYPDGDALIIDRIAVMPQYDAMPYAEFVLRMLLFKAQELPQNDIRIICDESRFALVRRFGFAQSGAHTFTCSRNAIVWDSECRH
;
A
#
# COMPACT_ATOMS: atom_id res chain seq x y z
N MET A 1 12.95 10.28 12.81
CA MET A 1 11.59 10.77 12.54
C MET A 1 11.29 10.67 11.04
N PHE A 2 10.10 10.27 10.70
CA PHE A 2 9.70 10.15 9.31
C PHE A 2 8.43 10.96 9.06
N LYS A 3 8.13 11.20 7.78
CA LYS A 3 6.87 11.84 7.39
C LYS A 3 6.24 11.05 6.24
N ALA A 4 4.91 11.11 6.17
CA ALA A 4 4.14 10.47 5.13
C ALA A 4 3.48 11.54 4.27
N VAL A 5 3.47 11.30 2.97
CA VAL A 5 2.91 12.22 1.98
C VAL A 5 1.89 11.47 1.17
N TRP A 6 0.71 12.04 1.01
CA TRP A 6 -0.31 11.52 0.11
C TRP A 6 -0.22 12.29 -1.21
N SER A 7 -0.18 11.60 -2.32
CA SER A 7 -0.14 12.24 -3.62
C SER A 7 -1.10 11.54 -4.57
N ILE A 8 -1.50 12.26 -5.63
CA ILE A 8 -2.45 11.75 -6.61
C ILE A 8 -1.76 11.74 -7.97
N GLY A 9 -1.91 10.62 -8.69
CA GLY A 9 -1.40 10.51 -10.04
C GLY A 9 0.10 10.61 -10.10
N ARG A 10 0.60 11.39 -11.05
CA ARG A 10 2.04 11.51 -11.29
C ARG A 10 2.74 12.56 -10.46
N ASP A 11 2.03 13.21 -9.55
CA ASP A 11 2.66 14.15 -8.65
C ASP A 11 3.66 13.41 -7.78
N ARG A 12 4.93 13.88 -7.76
CA ARG A 12 6.03 13.26 -7.00
C ARG A 12 6.32 11.81 -7.41
N PHE A 13 5.87 11.41 -8.59
CA PHE A 13 5.98 10.02 -9.00
C PHE A 13 7.43 9.58 -9.23
N ASP A 14 8.31 10.52 -9.58
CA ASP A 14 9.72 10.20 -9.74
C ASP A 14 10.32 9.58 -8.49
N ARG A 15 9.91 10.06 -7.31
CA ARG A 15 10.40 9.51 -6.02
C ARG A 15 9.83 8.11 -5.77
N ILE A 16 8.56 7.92 -6.10
CA ILE A 16 7.91 6.62 -5.93
C ILE A 16 8.55 5.59 -6.87
N GLU A 17 8.81 5.99 -8.10
CA GLU A 17 9.44 5.11 -9.08
C GLU A 17 10.84 4.71 -8.62
N ALA A 18 11.61 5.68 -8.15
CA ALA A 18 12.95 5.41 -7.64
C ALA A 18 12.92 4.43 -6.46
N LEU A 19 11.94 4.61 -5.57
CA LEU A 19 11.77 3.72 -4.43
C LEU A 19 11.46 2.30 -4.89
N ARG A 20 10.55 2.15 -5.85
CA ARG A 20 10.18 0.82 -6.35
C ARG A 20 11.39 0.11 -6.95
N ARG A 21 12.23 0.82 -7.70
CA ARG A 21 13.45 0.24 -8.27
C ARG A 21 14.40 -0.19 -7.17
N ALA A 22 14.63 0.67 -6.19
CA ALA A 22 15.57 0.38 -5.10
C ALA A 22 15.06 -0.75 -4.22
N ALA A 23 13.75 -0.90 -4.08
CA ALA A 23 13.16 -1.98 -3.28
C ALA A 23 13.12 -3.31 -4.02
N GLY A 24 13.61 -3.36 -5.27
CA GLY A 24 13.71 -4.61 -6.01
C GLY A 24 12.46 -5.01 -6.77
N ALA A 25 11.57 -4.06 -7.06
CA ALA A 25 10.38 -4.38 -7.84
C ALA A 25 10.76 -4.89 -9.23
N CYS A 26 9.97 -5.84 -9.75
CA CYS A 26 10.21 -6.35 -11.09
C CYS A 26 9.99 -5.22 -12.11
N PRO A 27 10.59 -5.30 -13.31
CA PRO A 27 10.46 -4.21 -14.28
C PRO A 27 9.02 -3.82 -14.59
N GLN A 28 8.11 -4.78 -14.65
CA GLN A 28 6.70 -4.52 -14.92
C GLN A 28 6.00 -3.82 -13.76
N CYS A 29 6.60 -3.83 -12.58
CA CYS A 29 6.00 -3.29 -11.37
C CYS A 29 6.49 -1.89 -11.03
N ILE A 30 7.41 -1.34 -11.83
CA ILE A 30 7.97 -0.02 -11.55
C ILE A 30 6.92 1.08 -11.85
N SER A 31 6.27 1.01 -13.00
CA SER A 31 5.21 1.96 -13.31
C SER A 31 4.26 1.35 -14.34
N ASP A 32 3.02 1.82 -14.33
CA ASP A 32 2.02 1.42 -15.33
C ASP A 32 1.03 2.58 -15.50
N GLY A 33 0.04 2.39 -16.38
CA GLY A 33 -0.93 3.44 -16.66
C GLY A 33 -1.81 3.82 -15.48
N LYS A 34 -1.96 2.92 -14.51
CA LYS A 34 -2.78 3.19 -13.33
C LYS A 34 -2.15 4.24 -12.43
N ASP A 35 -0.83 4.40 -12.49
CA ASP A 35 -0.15 5.41 -11.67
C ASP A 35 -0.61 6.83 -11.99
N ALA A 36 -1.15 7.05 -13.19
CA ALA A 36 -1.58 8.38 -13.60
C ALA A 36 -2.80 8.88 -12.82
N TYR A 37 -3.60 7.97 -12.26
CA TYR A 37 -4.81 8.37 -11.53
C TYR A 37 -4.89 7.75 -10.14
N ALA A 38 -3.93 6.95 -9.75
CA ALA A 38 -3.93 6.30 -8.44
C ALA A 38 -3.60 7.29 -7.34
N GLY A 39 -4.01 6.95 -6.11
CA GLY A 39 -3.52 7.61 -4.92
C GLY A 39 -2.29 6.87 -4.42
N HIS A 40 -1.31 7.60 -3.93
CA HIS A 40 -0.05 7.04 -3.45
C HIS A 40 0.26 7.54 -2.04
N VAL A 41 0.72 6.64 -1.19
CA VAL A 41 1.33 7.00 0.08
C VAL A 41 2.84 6.85 -0.09
N TYR A 42 3.60 7.88 0.27
CA TYR A 42 5.05 7.88 0.19
C TYR A 42 5.59 8.28 1.56
N VAL A 43 6.42 7.43 2.14
CA VAL A 43 7.01 7.66 3.46
C VAL A 43 8.49 7.92 3.28
N CYS A 44 8.99 8.98 3.90
CA CYS A 44 10.41 9.33 3.82
C CYS A 44 10.89 9.86 5.16
N GLU A 45 12.22 9.84 5.35
CA GLU A 45 12.85 10.52 6.47
C GLU A 45 12.72 12.04 6.31
N GLU A 46 12.93 12.77 7.38
CA GLU A 46 12.93 14.23 7.30
C GLU A 46 13.98 14.74 6.32
N THR A 47 15.04 13.98 6.14
CA THR A 47 16.09 14.30 5.17
C THR A 47 15.63 14.09 3.73
N GLY A 48 14.47 13.44 3.53
CA GLY A 48 13.96 13.11 2.21
C GLY A 48 14.32 11.71 1.73
N GLU A 49 15.09 10.95 2.51
CA GLU A 49 15.46 9.59 2.13
C GLU A 49 14.21 8.71 2.10
N PRO A 50 13.97 7.95 1.00
CA PRO A 50 12.75 7.16 0.87
C PRO A 50 12.76 5.96 1.83
N ILE A 51 11.59 5.63 2.35
CA ILE A 51 11.40 4.49 3.24
C ILE A 51 10.44 3.48 2.64
N ALA A 52 9.23 3.92 2.25
CA ALA A 52 8.19 3.00 1.81
C ALA A 52 7.16 3.73 0.96
N ALA A 53 6.38 2.97 0.19
CA ALA A 53 5.29 3.53 -0.60
C ALA A 53 4.23 2.45 -0.84
N GLY A 54 3.03 2.88 -1.21
CA GLY A 54 1.95 2.00 -1.62
C GLY A 54 0.97 2.77 -2.49
N ARG A 55 0.12 2.03 -3.20
CA ARG A 55 -0.77 2.60 -4.21
C ARG A 55 -2.20 2.10 -4.03
N MET A 56 -3.18 2.95 -4.35
CA MET A 56 -4.59 2.57 -4.35
C MET A 56 -5.29 3.21 -5.53
N TYR A 57 -6.11 2.43 -6.23
CA TYR A 57 -6.87 2.96 -7.38
C TYR A 57 -8.20 2.22 -7.48
N PRO A 58 -9.22 2.87 -8.09
CA PRO A 58 -10.52 2.23 -8.26
C PRO A 58 -10.52 1.28 -9.45
N ASP A 59 -11.28 0.19 -9.31
CA ASP A 59 -11.51 -0.78 -10.38
C ASP A 59 -12.94 -1.26 -10.21
N GLY A 60 -13.89 -0.61 -10.92
CA GLY A 60 -15.30 -0.91 -10.76
C GLY A 60 -15.78 -0.62 -9.35
N ASP A 61 -16.39 -1.61 -8.72
CA ASP A 61 -16.92 -1.47 -7.37
C ASP A 61 -15.88 -1.72 -6.29
N ALA A 62 -14.64 -1.93 -6.67
CA ALA A 62 -13.57 -2.25 -5.73
C ALA A 62 -12.48 -1.18 -5.75
N LEU A 63 -11.76 -1.08 -4.65
CA LEU A 63 -10.50 -0.36 -4.59
C LEU A 63 -9.38 -1.38 -4.57
N ILE A 64 -8.37 -1.16 -5.39
CA ILE A 64 -7.21 -2.03 -5.46
C ILE A 64 -6.06 -1.37 -4.71
N ILE A 65 -5.48 -2.08 -3.77
CA ILE A 65 -4.26 -1.66 -3.07
C ILE A 65 -3.15 -2.59 -3.52
N ASP A 66 -2.06 -2.02 -4.02
CA ASP A 66 -0.92 -2.82 -4.46
C ASP A 66 0.36 -2.00 -4.40
N ARG A 67 1.44 -2.53 -4.94
CA ARG A 67 2.73 -1.85 -5.03
C ARG A 67 3.22 -1.36 -3.67
N ILE A 68 2.97 -2.13 -2.61
CA ILE A 68 3.56 -1.81 -1.31
C ILE A 68 5.03 -2.20 -1.37
N ALA A 69 5.89 -1.22 -1.21
CA ALA A 69 7.33 -1.41 -1.30
C ALA A 69 8.00 -0.74 -0.11
N VAL A 70 9.00 -1.41 0.45
CA VAL A 70 9.77 -0.89 1.58
C VAL A 70 11.24 -1.05 1.25
N MET A 71 12.04 -0.01 1.50
CA MET A 71 13.47 -0.09 1.28
C MET A 71 14.06 -1.20 2.16
N PRO A 72 15.00 -2.00 1.64
CA PRO A 72 15.48 -3.18 2.36
C PRO A 72 16.00 -2.89 3.76
N GLN A 73 16.65 -1.74 3.97
CA GLN A 73 17.18 -1.41 5.29
C GLN A 73 16.10 -1.12 6.32
N TYR A 74 14.86 -0.91 5.89
CA TYR A 74 13.73 -0.64 6.78
C TYR A 74 12.74 -1.80 6.83
N ASP A 75 13.03 -2.92 6.17
CA ASP A 75 12.03 -3.98 5.97
C ASP A 75 11.68 -4.70 7.28
N ALA A 76 12.57 -4.69 8.26
CA ALA A 76 12.29 -5.30 9.56
C ALA A 76 11.38 -4.44 10.44
N MET A 77 11.11 -3.20 10.05
CA MET A 77 10.30 -2.26 10.80
C MET A 77 8.88 -2.25 10.25
N PRO A 78 7.89 -1.73 11.00
CA PRO A 78 6.48 -1.86 10.61
C PRO A 78 6.03 -0.83 9.57
N TYR A 79 6.88 -0.49 8.62
CA TYR A 79 6.50 0.51 7.61
C TYR A 79 5.48 0.00 6.60
N ALA A 80 5.53 -1.30 6.25
CA ALA A 80 4.51 -1.86 5.37
C ALA A 80 3.13 -1.78 6.02
N GLU A 81 3.07 -2.08 7.31
CA GLU A 81 1.81 -1.97 8.05
C GLU A 81 1.33 -0.53 8.10
N PHE A 82 2.25 0.41 8.32
CA PHE A 82 1.91 1.83 8.35
C PHE A 82 1.33 2.31 7.02
N VAL A 83 1.98 1.94 5.91
CA VAL A 83 1.51 2.30 4.57
C VAL A 83 0.13 1.70 4.31
N LEU A 84 -0.05 0.43 4.63
CA LEU A 84 -1.33 -0.23 4.43
C LEU A 84 -2.42 0.44 5.26
N ARG A 85 -2.13 0.76 6.51
CA ARG A 85 -3.11 1.41 7.39
C ARG A 85 -3.52 2.76 6.84
N MET A 86 -2.58 3.54 6.32
CA MET A 86 -2.90 4.83 5.73
C MET A 86 -3.78 4.69 4.49
N LEU A 87 -3.48 3.71 3.64
CA LEU A 87 -4.31 3.47 2.46
C LEU A 87 -5.72 3.04 2.85
N LEU A 88 -5.84 2.18 3.87
CA LEU A 88 -7.15 1.73 4.33
C LEU A 88 -7.96 2.86 4.97
N PHE A 89 -7.30 3.76 5.70
CA PHE A 89 -8.00 4.95 6.21
C PHE A 89 -8.55 5.80 5.07
N LYS A 90 -7.76 5.99 4.03
CA LYS A 90 -8.18 6.77 2.88
C LYS A 90 -9.36 6.10 2.18
N ALA A 91 -9.34 4.77 2.12
CA ALA A 91 -10.40 3.99 1.48
C ALA A 91 -11.76 4.23 2.15
N GLN A 92 -11.77 4.58 3.44
CA GLN A 92 -13.03 4.84 4.14
C GLN A 92 -13.75 6.07 3.63
N GLU A 93 -13.05 6.95 2.92
CA GLU A 93 -13.62 8.16 2.36
C GLU A 93 -14.18 7.96 0.95
N LEU A 94 -14.01 6.77 0.38
CA LEU A 94 -14.36 6.50 -1.01
C LEU A 94 -15.59 5.59 -1.07
N PRO A 95 -16.33 5.61 -2.19
CA PRO A 95 -17.62 4.93 -2.24
C PRO A 95 -17.56 3.42 -2.49
N GLN A 96 -16.42 2.88 -2.92
CA GLN A 96 -16.32 1.46 -3.26
C GLN A 96 -16.51 0.61 -2.00
N ASN A 97 -17.28 -0.48 -2.12
CA ASN A 97 -17.58 -1.36 -1.00
C ASN A 97 -16.49 -2.37 -0.71
N ASP A 98 -15.83 -2.87 -1.74
CA ASP A 98 -14.83 -3.93 -1.60
C ASP A 98 -13.44 -3.36 -1.76
N ILE A 99 -12.51 -3.90 -0.97
CA ILE A 99 -11.10 -3.55 -1.08
C ILE A 99 -10.36 -4.84 -1.39
N ARG A 100 -9.50 -4.80 -2.41
CA ARG A 100 -8.64 -5.92 -2.79
C ARG A 100 -7.20 -5.50 -2.64
N ILE A 101 -6.42 -6.35 -1.98
CA ILE A 101 -4.99 -6.09 -1.80
C ILE A 101 -4.23 -7.14 -2.61
N ILE A 102 -3.33 -6.69 -3.46
CA ILE A 102 -2.46 -7.56 -4.24
C ILE A 102 -1.07 -7.43 -3.65
N CYS A 103 -0.51 -8.54 -3.17
CA CYS A 103 0.78 -8.52 -2.50
C CYS A 103 1.49 -9.86 -2.67
N ASP A 104 2.77 -9.89 -2.32
CA ASP A 104 3.52 -11.14 -2.34
C ASP A 104 3.40 -11.84 -0.99
N GLU A 105 3.95 -13.05 -0.94
CA GLU A 105 3.76 -13.92 0.23
C GLU A 105 4.29 -13.31 1.52
N SER A 106 5.31 -12.48 1.44
CA SER A 106 5.88 -11.86 2.64
C SER A 106 4.89 -10.94 3.35
N ARG A 107 3.83 -10.51 2.67
CA ARG A 107 2.82 -9.61 3.24
C ARG A 107 1.51 -10.33 3.59
N PHE A 108 1.40 -11.63 3.32
CA PHE A 108 0.14 -12.34 3.53
C PHE A 108 -0.33 -12.29 4.98
N ALA A 109 0.58 -12.52 5.94
CA ALA A 109 0.21 -12.50 7.35
C ALA A 109 -0.28 -11.12 7.78
N LEU A 110 0.38 -10.07 7.31
CA LEU A 110 -0.02 -8.71 7.61
C LEU A 110 -1.44 -8.42 7.11
N VAL A 111 -1.71 -8.78 5.87
CA VAL A 111 -3.00 -8.50 5.24
C VAL A 111 -4.12 -9.27 5.96
N ARG A 112 -3.85 -10.51 6.36
CA ARG A 112 -4.84 -11.30 7.08
C ARG A 112 -5.19 -10.69 8.43
N ARG A 113 -4.23 -10.04 9.09
CA ARG A 113 -4.52 -9.40 10.38
C ARG A 113 -5.54 -8.29 10.27
N PHE A 114 -5.67 -7.67 9.11
CA PHE A 114 -6.67 -6.63 8.87
C PHE A 114 -8.03 -7.20 8.49
N GLY A 115 -8.20 -8.51 8.50
CA GLY A 115 -9.49 -9.15 8.23
C GLY A 115 -9.70 -9.55 6.79
N PHE A 116 -8.68 -9.46 5.95
CA PHE A 116 -8.79 -9.82 4.54
C PHE A 116 -8.67 -11.33 4.36
N ALA A 117 -9.52 -11.88 3.49
CA ALA A 117 -9.49 -13.29 3.14
C ALA A 117 -8.91 -13.45 1.74
N GLN A 118 -8.12 -14.50 1.56
CA GLN A 118 -7.48 -14.76 0.29
C GLN A 118 -8.52 -15.12 -0.78
N SER A 119 -8.45 -14.44 -1.90
CA SER A 119 -9.39 -14.65 -3.02
C SER A 119 -8.68 -14.99 -4.32
N GLY A 120 -7.36 -15.07 -4.32
CA GLY A 120 -6.53 -15.46 -5.45
C GLY A 120 -5.13 -15.77 -4.98
N ALA A 121 -4.24 -16.11 -5.92
CA ALA A 121 -2.86 -16.49 -5.55
C ALA A 121 -2.15 -15.41 -4.77
N HIS A 122 -2.37 -14.15 -5.13
CA HIS A 122 -1.73 -12.99 -4.49
C HIS A 122 -2.75 -11.91 -4.14
N THR A 123 -4.04 -12.26 -4.12
CA THR A 123 -5.12 -11.29 -3.93
C THR A 123 -5.90 -11.62 -2.66
N PHE A 124 -6.20 -10.59 -1.89
CA PHE A 124 -7.00 -10.68 -0.68
C PHE A 124 -8.12 -9.66 -0.76
N THR A 125 -9.30 -10.03 -0.29
CA THR A 125 -10.49 -9.17 -0.39
C THR A 125 -11.15 -9.02 0.97
N CYS A 126 -11.67 -7.83 1.22
CA CYS A 126 -12.44 -7.55 2.43
C CYS A 126 -13.46 -6.45 2.11
N SER A 127 -14.65 -6.57 2.69
CA SER A 127 -15.60 -5.46 2.64
C SER A 127 -15.05 -4.30 3.45
N ARG A 128 -15.26 -3.08 2.98
CA ARG A 128 -14.79 -1.88 3.67
C ARG A 128 -15.22 -1.85 5.13
N ASN A 129 -16.41 -2.34 5.43
CA ASN A 129 -16.95 -2.31 6.78
C ASN A 129 -16.46 -3.44 7.67
N ALA A 130 -15.73 -4.39 7.11
CA ALA A 130 -15.28 -5.57 7.86
C ALA A 130 -13.80 -5.51 8.22
N ILE A 131 -13.12 -4.39 7.97
CA ILE A 131 -11.70 -4.25 8.27
C ILE A 131 -11.47 -4.30 9.77
N VAL A 132 -10.46 -5.06 10.19
CA VAL A 132 -10.07 -5.17 11.59
C VAL A 132 -8.97 -4.14 11.86
N TRP A 133 -9.32 -3.07 12.59
CA TRP A 133 -8.43 -1.93 12.78
C TRP A 133 -7.51 -2.04 13.99
N ASP A 134 -7.94 -2.72 15.02
CA ASP A 134 -7.25 -2.72 16.31
C ASP A 134 -6.43 -3.98 16.54
N SER A 135 -6.04 -4.66 15.44
CA SER A 135 -5.30 -5.90 15.57
C SER A 135 -4.01 -5.74 16.35
N GLU A 136 -3.39 -4.56 16.27
CA GLU A 136 -2.14 -4.30 16.97
C GLU A 136 -2.35 -4.10 18.47
N CYS A 137 -3.57 -3.92 18.91
CA CYS A 137 -3.87 -3.72 20.32
C CYS A 137 -4.09 -5.03 21.08
N ARG A 138 -3.92 -6.14 20.42
CA ARG A 138 -4.12 -7.46 21.02
C ARG A 138 -2.78 -8.03 21.48
N HIS A 139 -2.49 -7.79 22.67
CA HIS A 139 -1.19 -8.20 23.20
C HIS A 139 -1.32 -9.29 24.25
#